data_b70fa27d83a7e6a65ad0d2b141dd6cae
#
_entry.id   b70fa27d83a7e6a65ad0d2b141dd6cae
#
_cell.length_a   1.000
_cell.length_b   1.000
_cell.length_c   1.000
_cell.angle_alpha   90.00
_cell.angle_beta   90.00
_cell.angle_gamma   90.00
#
_symmetry.space_group_name_H-M   'P 1'
#
loop_
_entity.id
_entity.type
_entity.pdbx_description
1 polymer ?
#
loop_
_entity_poly.entity_id
_entity_poly.type
_entity_poly.pdbx_seq_one_letter_code
_entity_poly.pdbx_strand_id
1 'polypeptide(L)'
;MTVEKISSTNLNTLIKKTIQIPIEENFICLRSLNPKRTRFEVEYSLEKGSCTNSFLFKSEQDENTKLQDYILIHPPGLTFEKEFLEEFEALISKDSAEIKLVMGHINPNKVAFVKRMNVKYKNLTVICSNPGAKLFKDIWNLRKPSQNTNPTKALETIEVLPNIQIIKQLETLSLGSNFEITFIPAPTARWPGGLIVFEKQTGLLMSDKLFGAHVYEEKWAELNSISTEEERRYYFDCLMAPMSTHVNSIIEKFEDFEIDTIVPGHGPAISGS
;
A
#
# COMPACT_ATOMS: atom_id res chain seq x y z
N MET A 1 -11.31 7.61 -40.25
CA MET A 1 -10.78 6.79 -39.17
C MET A 1 -11.78 6.82 -38.05
N THR A 2 -12.52 5.75 -37.87
CA THR A 2 -13.56 5.58 -36.83
C THR A 2 -12.86 5.31 -35.52
N VAL A 3 -12.90 6.24 -34.58
CA VAL A 3 -12.44 6.01 -33.21
C VAL A 3 -13.43 5.02 -32.59
N GLU A 4 -13.02 3.78 -32.44
CA GLU A 4 -13.77 2.82 -31.64
C GLU A 4 -13.92 3.36 -30.22
N LYS A 5 -15.16 3.67 -29.83
CA LYS A 5 -15.53 3.94 -28.46
C LYS A 5 -15.22 2.68 -27.65
N ILE A 6 -14.12 2.71 -26.90
CA ILE A 6 -13.83 1.72 -25.87
C ILE A 6 -15.06 1.68 -24.96
N SER A 7 -15.68 0.50 -24.89
CA SER A 7 -16.91 0.27 -24.15
C SER A 7 -16.71 0.73 -22.69
N SER A 8 -17.53 1.67 -22.25
CA SER A 8 -17.63 2.05 -20.84
C SER A 8 -18.05 0.81 -20.06
N THR A 9 -17.09 0.14 -19.44
CA THR A 9 -17.35 -0.98 -18.54
C THR A 9 -18.35 -0.49 -17.51
N ASN A 10 -19.52 -1.11 -17.45
CA ASN A 10 -20.55 -0.69 -16.51
C ASN A 10 -20.10 -1.04 -15.08
N LEU A 11 -19.58 -0.06 -14.33
CA LEU A 11 -19.10 -0.22 -12.95
C LEU A 11 -20.13 -0.86 -12.02
N ASN A 12 -21.42 -0.77 -12.35
CA ASN A 12 -22.49 -1.38 -11.53
C ASN A 12 -22.48 -2.91 -11.55
N THR A 13 -21.89 -3.53 -12.57
CA THR A 13 -21.76 -5.00 -12.68
C THR A 13 -20.50 -5.53 -12.04
N LEU A 14 -19.52 -4.66 -11.77
CA LEU A 14 -18.26 -5.03 -11.15
C LEU A 14 -18.41 -5.21 -9.64
N ILE A 15 -17.61 -6.11 -9.10
CA ILE A 15 -17.58 -6.40 -7.66
C ILE A 15 -16.30 -5.88 -7.01
N LYS A 16 -16.41 -5.62 -5.72
CA LYS A 16 -15.26 -5.35 -4.87
C LYS A 16 -14.51 -6.67 -4.65
N LYS A 17 -13.21 -6.68 -4.94
CA LYS A 17 -12.36 -7.88 -4.82
C LYS A 17 -10.90 -7.51 -4.64
N THR A 18 -10.09 -8.47 -4.26
CA THR A 18 -8.62 -8.41 -4.38
C THR A 18 -8.18 -9.45 -5.40
N ILE A 19 -7.19 -9.14 -6.20
CA ILE A 19 -6.58 -10.04 -7.18
C ILE A 19 -5.09 -10.16 -6.94
N GLN A 20 -4.53 -11.31 -7.28
CA GLN A 20 -3.10 -11.58 -7.26
C GLN A 20 -2.51 -11.31 -8.64
N ILE A 21 -1.48 -10.49 -8.70
CA ILE A 21 -0.72 -10.20 -9.93
C ILE A 21 0.73 -10.59 -9.66
N PRO A 22 1.22 -11.73 -10.18
CA PRO A 22 2.60 -12.13 -10.01
C PRO A 22 3.56 -11.12 -10.66
N ILE A 23 4.63 -10.75 -9.95
CA ILE A 23 5.73 -9.92 -10.46
C ILE A 23 6.92 -10.85 -10.71
N GLU A 24 7.29 -11.63 -9.70
CA GLU A 24 8.29 -12.68 -9.72
C GLU A 24 7.78 -13.91 -8.93
N GLU A 25 8.52 -15.01 -8.89
CA GLU A 25 8.13 -16.25 -8.21
C GLU A 25 7.70 -16.02 -6.75
N ASN A 26 8.44 -15.19 -6.02
CA ASN A 26 8.21 -14.90 -4.60
C ASN A 26 7.72 -13.47 -4.34
N PHE A 27 7.35 -12.74 -5.39
CA PHE A 27 6.96 -11.34 -5.31
C PHE A 27 5.63 -11.10 -6.06
N ILE A 28 4.60 -10.69 -5.33
CA ILE A 28 3.21 -10.61 -5.82
C ILE A 28 2.63 -9.24 -5.48
N CYS A 29 1.95 -8.61 -6.43
CA CYS A 29 1.08 -7.48 -6.15
C CYS A 29 -0.33 -7.99 -5.81
N LEU A 30 -0.82 -7.62 -4.63
CA LEU A 30 -2.21 -7.78 -4.22
C LEU A 30 -2.97 -6.49 -4.54
N ARG A 31 -3.74 -6.49 -5.62
CA ARG A 31 -4.53 -5.34 -6.04
C ARG A 31 -5.96 -5.45 -5.55
N SER A 32 -6.33 -4.57 -4.63
CA SER A 32 -7.70 -4.47 -4.12
C SER A 32 -8.50 -3.46 -4.95
N LEU A 33 -9.65 -3.85 -5.46
CA LEU A 33 -10.49 -3.14 -6.42
C LEU A 33 -11.84 -2.80 -5.82
N ASN A 34 -12.28 -1.54 -5.96
CA ASN A 34 -13.61 -1.09 -5.52
C ASN A 34 -14.29 -0.24 -6.60
N PRO A 35 -15.22 -0.81 -7.36
CA PRO A 35 -15.91 -0.10 -8.45
C PRO A 35 -16.89 0.96 -7.94
N LYS A 36 -17.38 0.81 -6.71
CA LYS A 36 -18.41 1.68 -6.13
C LYS A 36 -17.85 2.78 -5.24
N ARG A 37 -16.54 2.97 -5.21
CA ARG A 37 -15.96 4.06 -4.44
C ARG A 37 -16.15 5.37 -5.20
N THR A 38 -16.87 6.30 -4.60
CA THR A 38 -17.25 7.59 -5.20
C THR A 38 -16.45 8.77 -4.64
N ARG A 39 -15.65 8.57 -3.61
CA ARG A 39 -14.86 9.63 -2.99
C ARG A 39 -13.53 9.11 -2.43
N PHE A 40 -12.49 9.89 -2.63
CA PHE A 40 -11.20 9.74 -1.98
C PHE A 40 -10.81 11.08 -1.38
N GLU A 41 -10.53 11.11 -0.06
CA GLU A 41 -10.39 12.34 0.71
C GLU A 41 -11.66 13.22 0.65
N VAL A 42 -11.59 14.45 1.11
CA VAL A 42 -12.74 15.37 1.13
C VAL A 42 -12.94 16.04 -0.22
N GLU A 43 -11.84 16.39 -0.86
CA GLU A 43 -11.76 17.21 -2.07
C GLU A 43 -11.75 16.42 -3.39
N TYR A 44 -11.83 15.09 -3.33
CA TYR A 44 -11.59 14.26 -4.51
C TYR A 44 -12.75 13.29 -4.77
N SER A 45 -13.59 13.59 -5.77
CA SER A 45 -14.65 12.69 -6.25
C SER A 45 -14.10 11.66 -7.24
N LEU A 46 -14.68 10.46 -7.25
CA LEU A 46 -14.27 9.35 -8.10
C LEU A 46 -15.43 8.93 -9.00
N GLU A 47 -15.18 8.82 -10.29
CA GLU A 47 -16.15 8.37 -11.29
C GLU A 47 -15.83 6.98 -11.85
N LYS A 48 -14.57 6.56 -11.79
CA LYS A 48 -14.06 5.32 -12.39
C LYS A 48 -13.70 4.27 -11.35
N GLY A 49 -14.26 4.37 -10.13
CA GLY A 49 -13.93 3.48 -9.02
C GLY A 49 -12.52 3.73 -8.48
N SER A 50 -11.91 2.70 -7.90
CA SER A 50 -10.55 2.81 -7.34
C SER A 50 -9.90 1.45 -7.21
N CYS A 51 -8.58 1.40 -7.23
CA CYS A 51 -7.81 0.26 -6.76
C CYS A 51 -6.76 0.70 -5.73
N THR A 52 -6.22 -0.29 -5.01
CA THR A 52 -5.10 -0.11 -4.08
C THR A 52 -4.11 -1.25 -4.28
N ASN A 53 -2.84 -0.92 -4.48
CA ASN A 53 -1.76 -1.89 -4.66
C ASN A 53 -1.05 -2.11 -3.33
N SER A 54 -0.90 -3.37 -2.96
CA SER A 54 -0.07 -3.85 -1.86
C SER A 54 0.86 -4.92 -2.41
N PHE A 55 2.07 -5.05 -1.86
CA PHE A 55 3.07 -5.96 -2.43
C PHE A 55 3.50 -6.95 -1.35
N LEU A 56 3.42 -8.22 -1.67
CA LEU A 56 3.84 -9.31 -0.79
C LEU A 56 5.08 -9.97 -1.37
N PHE A 57 6.15 -9.94 -0.60
CA PHE A 57 7.33 -10.74 -0.84
C PHE A 57 7.42 -11.87 0.19
N LYS A 58 7.83 -13.06 -0.26
CA LYS A 58 8.04 -14.24 0.56
C LYS A 58 9.52 -14.60 0.53
N SER A 59 10.13 -14.85 1.70
CA SER A 59 11.46 -15.45 1.73
C SER A 59 11.44 -16.88 1.23
N GLU A 60 12.61 -17.42 0.96
CA GLU A 60 12.78 -18.87 0.94
C GLU A 60 12.43 -19.44 2.32
N GLN A 61 11.92 -20.66 2.34
CA GLN A 61 11.62 -21.34 3.59
C GLN A 61 12.94 -21.76 4.27
N ASP A 62 13.11 -21.42 5.53
CA ASP A 62 14.27 -21.88 6.29
C ASP A 62 14.25 -23.41 6.44
N GLU A 63 15.32 -24.06 6.01
CA GLU A 63 15.39 -25.54 5.95
C GLU A 63 15.28 -26.20 7.33
N ASN A 64 15.76 -25.52 8.38
CA ASN A 64 15.81 -26.07 9.75
C ASN A 64 14.50 -25.87 10.51
N THR A 65 13.95 -24.65 10.45
CA THR A 65 12.76 -24.28 11.20
C THR A 65 11.47 -24.50 10.42
N LYS A 66 11.56 -24.65 9.09
CA LYS A 66 10.41 -24.68 8.16
C LYS A 66 9.55 -23.42 8.19
N LEU A 67 10.07 -22.35 8.77
CA LEU A 67 9.38 -21.07 8.84
C LEU A 67 9.72 -20.21 7.60
N GLN A 68 8.83 -19.32 7.25
CA GLN A 68 8.97 -18.42 6.13
C GLN A 68 8.66 -16.99 6.57
N ASP A 69 9.53 -16.03 6.21
CA ASP A 69 9.33 -14.63 6.48
C ASP A 69 8.60 -13.95 5.33
N TYR A 70 7.85 -12.89 5.68
CA TYR A 70 7.07 -12.13 4.72
C TYR A 70 7.29 -10.64 4.91
N ILE A 71 7.37 -9.91 3.78
CA ILE A 71 7.28 -8.45 3.77
C ILE A 71 6.02 -8.06 3.01
N LEU A 72 5.10 -7.37 3.70
CA LEU A 72 3.93 -6.76 3.09
C LEU A 72 4.16 -5.25 2.99
N ILE A 73 4.31 -4.75 1.77
CA ILE A 73 4.57 -3.35 1.48
C ILE A 73 3.26 -2.66 1.15
N HIS A 74 3.02 -1.50 1.72
CA HIS A 74 1.84 -0.66 1.52
C HIS A 74 0.51 -1.40 1.78
N PRO A 75 0.28 -1.98 2.98
CA PRO A 75 -0.96 -2.68 3.27
C PRO A 75 -2.18 -1.80 3.01
N PRO A 76 -3.33 -2.38 2.63
CA PRO A 76 -4.56 -1.62 2.41
C PRO A 76 -5.11 -1.06 3.73
N GLY A 77 -6.20 -0.30 3.67
CA GLY A 77 -6.98 0.05 4.84
C GLY A 77 -8.13 -0.93 5.10
N LEU A 78 -8.85 -0.75 6.21
CA LEU A 78 -10.02 -1.56 6.59
C LEU A 78 -11.09 -1.71 5.49
N THR A 79 -11.16 -0.75 4.58
CA THR A 79 -12.12 -0.81 3.46
C THR A 79 -12.02 -2.09 2.66
N PHE A 80 -10.83 -2.69 2.60
CA PHE A 80 -10.57 -3.92 1.85
C PHE A 80 -10.24 -5.12 2.77
N GLU A 81 -10.47 -5.02 4.07
CA GLU A 81 -10.04 -6.04 5.04
C GLU A 81 -10.40 -7.45 4.60
N LYS A 82 -11.69 -7.68 4.30
CA LYS A 82 -12.19 -9.02 3.98
C LYS A 82 -11.52 -9.56 2.70
N GLU A 83 -11.68 -8.84 1.59
CA GLU A 83 -11.23 -9.28 0.29
C GLU A 83 -9.70 -9.41 0.21
N PHE A 84 -8.99 -8.56 0.95
CA PHE A 84 -7.55 -8.61 1.02
C PHE A 84 -7.04 -9.79 1.86
N LEU A 85 -7.62 -10.01 3.04
CA LEU A 85 -7.20 -11.10 3.92
C LEU A 85 -7.48 -12.48 3.30
N GLU A 86 -8.58 -12.64 2.56
CA GLU A 86 -8.87 -13.88 1.83
C GLU A 86 -7.70 -14.25 0.88
N GLU A 87 -7.22 -13.29 0.10
CA GLU A 87 -6.11 -13.52 -0.85
C GLU A 87 -4.74 -13.60 -0.15
N PHE A 88 -4.50 -12.75 0.85
CA PHE A 88 -3.26 -12.75 1.60
C PHE A 88 -3.05 -14.06 2.35
N GLU A 89 -4.10 -14.59 3.00
CA GLU A 89 -4.03 -15.84 3.76
C GLU A 89 -3.87 -17.08 2.89
N ALA A 90 -4.29 -17.01 1.63
CA ALA A 90 -4.02 -18.08 0.66
C ALA A 90 -2.54 -18.15 0.25
N LEU A 91 -1.78 -17.06 0.46
CA LEU A 91 -0.38 -16.93 0.04
C LEU A 91 0.62 -17.17 1.16
N ILE A 92 0.21 -17.03 2.42
CA ILE A 92 1.11 -17.15 3.57
C ILE A 92 0.93 -18.50 4.27
N SER A 93 2.03 -19.00 4.87
CA SER A 93 1.96 -20.12 5.79
C SER A 93 1.34 -19.68 7.12
N LYS A 94 0.50 -20.54 7.73
CA LYS A 94 -0.07 -20.27 9.05
C LYS A 94 0.98 -20.18 10.16
N ASP A 95 2.09 -20.86 9.95
CA ASP A 95 3.22 -20.94 10.90
C ASP A 95 4.36 -20.01 10.42
N SER A 96 4.02 -18.80 9.97
CA SER A 96 4.99 -17.80 9.53
C SER A 96 5.91 -17.36 10.67
N ALA A 97 7.20 -17.21 10.37
CA ALA A 97 8.19 -16.76 11.35
C ALA A 97 7.96 -15.29 11.71
N GLU A 98 7.91 -14.43 10.71
CA GLU A 98 7.71 -12.99 10.90
C GLU A 98 6.94 -12.38 9.71
N ILE A 99 6.10 -11.40 10.01
CA ILE A 99 5.45 -10.55 9.02
C ILE A 99 5.88 -9.10 9.24
N LYS A 100 6.64 -8.56 8.29
CA LYS A 100 7.05 -7.15 8.28
C LYS A 100 6.08 -6.34 7.44
N LEU A 101 5.44 -5.32 8.03
CA LEU A 101 4.53 -4.41 7.35
C LEU A 101 5.23 -3.08 7.07
N VAL A 102 5.52 -2.79 5.82
CA VAL A 102 6.09 -1.50 5.39
C VAL A 102 4.97 -0.51 5.11
N MET A 103 4.90 0.54 5.92
CA MET A 103 3.85 1.55 5.84
C MET A 103 4.31 2.73 4.96
N GLY A 104 3.77 2.86 3.75
CA GLY A 104 4.05 3.99 2.86
C GLY A 104 3.53 5.32 3.38
N HIS A 105 2.37 5.30 4.03
CA HIS A 105 1.81 6.44 4.76
C HIS A 105 0.93 5.95 5.91
N ILE A 106 0.72 6.83 6.88
CA ILE A 106 -0.07 6.53 8.09
C ILE A 106 -1.38 7.28 8.05
N ASN A 107 -2.49 6.57 8.26
CA ASN A 107 -3.81 7.14 8.50
C ASN A 107 -4.65 6.21 9.40
N PRO A 108 -5.77 6.69 9.98
CA PRO A 108 -6.59 5.89 10.90
C PRO A 108 -7.10 4.57 10.30
N ASN A 109 -7.45 4.57 9.02
CA ASN A 109 -7.98 3.40 8.33
C ASN A 109 -6.91 2.29 8.17
N LYS A 110 -5.67 2.67 7.84
CA LYS A 110 -4.53 1.72 7.77
C LYS A 110 -4.12 1.23 9.16
N VAL A 111 -4.03 2.11 10.16
CA VAL A 111 -3.71 1.71 11.54
C VAL A 111 -4.75 0.74 12.07
N ALA A 112 -6.03 0.96 11.81
CA ALA A 112 -7.10 0.04 12.20
C ALA A 112 -6.97 -1.33 11.49
N PHE A 113 -6.55 -1.36 10.22
CA PHE A 113 -6.23 -2.62 9.53
C PHE A 113 -5.04 -3.34 10.20
N VAL A 114 -3.96 -2.61 10.52
CA VAL A 114 -2.80 -3.19 11.23
C VAL A 114 -3.20 -3.75 12.61
N LYS A 115 -4.13 -3.11 13.32
CA LYS A 115 -4.68 -3.64 14.57
C LYS A 115 -5.31 -5.02 14.37
N ARG A 116 -6.08 -5.21 13.30
CA ARG A 116 -6.66 -6.52 12.95
C ARG A 116 -5.60 -7.56 12.65
N MET A 117 -4.59 -7.19 11.88
CA MET A 117 -3.44 -8.04 11.60
C MET A 117 -2.70 -8.44 12.88
N ASN A 118 -2.45 -7.50 13.78
CA ASN A 118 -1.70 -7.73 15.03
C ASN A 118 -2.43 -8.67 16.02
N VAL A 119 -3.75 -8.69 15.99
CA VAL A 119 -4.53 -9.68 16.77
C VAL A 119 -4.35 -11.08 16.20
N LYS A 120 -4.24 -11.20 14.87
CA LYS A 120 -4.18 -12.48 14.17
C LYS A 120 -2.77 -13.06 14.10
N TYR A 121 -1.76 -12.20 13.89
CA TYR A 121 -0.36 -12.60 13.70
C TYR A 121 0.50 -12.10 14.86
N LYS A 122 1.07 -13.04 15.62
CA LYS A 122 1.82 -12.72 16.85
C LYS A 122 3.17 -12.05 16.59
N ASN A 123 3.82 -12.38 15.46
CA ASN A 123 5.13 -11.89 15.09
C ASN A 123 5.00 -10.84 13.97
N LEU A 124 4.42 -9.68 14.31
CA LEU A 124 4.19 -8.61 13.38
C LEU A 124 5.07 -7.41 13.72
N THR A 125 5.88 -6.97 12.76
CA THR A 125 6.73 -5.78 12.87
C THR A 125 6.26 -4.73 11.88
N VAL A 126 6.00 -3.51 12.35
CA VAL A 126 5.67 -2.36 11.51
C VAL A 126 6.93 -1.58 11.17
N ILE A 127 7.21 -1.42 9.89
CA ILE A 127 8.35 -0.64 9.37
C ILE A 127 7.83 0.69 8.83
N CYS A 128 8.37 1.80 9.31
CA CYS A 128 7.96 3.13 8.88
C CYS A 128 9.06 4.18 9.15
N SER A 129 8.89 5.38 8.59
CA SER A 129 9.74 6.53 8.88
C SER A 129 9.54 7.02 10.32
N ASN A 130 10.48 7.80 10.85
CA ASN A 130 10.35 8.37 12.20
C ASN A 130 9.08 9.23 12.39
N PRO A 131 8.71 10.15 11.49
CA PRO A 131 7.42 10.84 11.61
C PRO A 131 6.23 9.88 11.50
N GLY A 132 6.33 8.85 10.65
CA GLY A 132 5.33 7.79 10.53
C GLY A 132 5.13 7.02 11.82
N ALA A 133 6.22 6.66 12.51
CA ALA A 133 6.17 5.95 13.79
C ALA A 133 5.46 6.75 14.91
N LYS A 134 5.72 8.06 14.97
CA LYS A 134 5.03 8.96 15.92
C LYS A 134 3.54 8.99 15.64
N LEU A 135 3.15 9.28 14.39
CA LEU A 135 1.75 9.35 13.98
C LEU A 135 1.05 8.00 14.17
N PHE A 136 1.72 6.88 13.86
CA PHE A 136 1.19 5.54 14.08
C PHE A 136 0.85 5.29 15.55
N LYS A 137 1.77 5.60 16.47
CA LYS A 137 1.57 5.46 17.92
C LYS A 137 0.44 6.34 18.43
N ASP A 138 0.37 7.57 17.97
CA ASP A 138 -0.70 8.50 18.36
C ASP A 138 -2.07 7.95 17.94
N ILE A 139 -2.22 7.54 16.69
CA ILE A 139 -3.47 6.97 16.18
C ILE A 139 -3.78 5.62 16.84
N TRP A 140 -2.77 4.79 17.11
CA TRP A 140 -2.96 3.52 17.84
C TRP A 140 -3.61 3.72 19.19
N ASN A 141 -3.15 4.73 19.92
CA ASN A 141 -3.59 5.07 21.27
C ASN A 141 -4.89 5.89 21.31
N LEU A 142 -5.41 6.34 20.15
CA LEU A 142 -6.70 7.03 20.12
C LEU A 142 -7.80 6.09 20.61
N ARG A 143 -8.37 6.40 21.77
CA ARG A 143 -9.58 5.73 22.28
C ARG A 143 -10.77 6.18 21.43
N LYS A 144 -11.61 5.24 21.00
CA LYS A 144 -12.92 5.60 20.48
C LYS A 144 -13.68 6.33 21.61
N PRO A 145 -14.37 7.46 21.34
CA PRO A 145 -15.25 8.06 22.33
C PRO A 145 -16.24 6.98 22.76
N SER A 146 -16.33 6.70 24.06
CA SER A 146 -17.25 5.71 24.60
C SER A 146 -18.67 6.20 24.31
N GLN A 147 -19.35 5.59 23.33
CA GLN A 147 -20.78 5.67 23.25
C GLN A 147 -21.33 4.86 24.42
N ASN A 148 -21.78 5.58 25.48
CA ASN A 148 -22.55 5.06 26.63
C ASN A 148 -22.41 3.53 26.86
N THR A 149 -21.35 3.10 27.49
CA THR A 149 -21.18 1.70 27.89
C THR A 149 -21.19 1.58 29.39
N ASN A 150 -22.10 0.72 29.89
CA ASN A 150 -22.12 0.25 31.27
C ASN A 150 -20.69 -0.15 31.72
N PRO A 151 -20.23 0.32 32.86
CA PRO A 151 -18.83 0.09 33.33
C PRO A 151 -18.46 -1.37 33.57
N THR A 152 -19.41 -2.30 33.51
CA THR A 152 -19.20 -3.74 33.73
C THR A 152 -18.83 -4.55 32.47
N LYS A 153 -18.73 -3.95 31.28
CA LYS A 153 -18.35 -4.65 30.03
C LYS A 153 -17.05 -4.19 29.37
N ALA A 154 -16.30 -3.32 30.00
CA ALA A 154 -15.02 -2.83 29.49
C ALA A 154 -13.82 -3.64 30.01
N LEU A 155 -13.83 -4.95 29.83
CA LEU A 155 -12.57 -5.69 29.61
C LEU A 155 -12.16 -5.43 28.15
N GLU A 156 -11.80 -4.18 27.87
CA GLU A 156 -11.06 -3.85 26.64
C GLU A 156 -9.75 -4.61 26.71
N THR A 157 -9.61 -5.63 25.88
CA THR A 157 -8.32 -6.23 25.59
C THR A 157 -7.38 -5.09 25.24
N ILE A 158 -6.39 -4.82 26.09
CA ILE A 158 -5.32 -3.85 25.81
C ILE A 158 -4.65 -4.37 24.54
N GLU A 159 -4.94 -3.72 23.41
CA GLU A 159 -4.30 -4.04 22.14
C GLU A 159 -2.81 -3.71 22.28
N VAL A 160 -1.98 -4.74 22.39
CA VAL A 160 -0.52 -4.58 22.50
C VAL A 160 -0.01 -3.94 21.19
N LEU A 161 0.74 -2.86 21.31
CA LEU A 161 1.38 -2.21 20.17
C LEU A 161 2.36 -3.20 19.51
N PRO A 162 2.33 -3.39 18.19
CA PRO A 162 3.30 -4.24 17.51
C PRO A 162 4.71 -3.67 17.65
N ASN A 163 5.73 -4.48 17.36
CA ASN A 163 7.07 -3.98 17.21
C ASN A 163 7.13 -2.92 16.10
N ILE A 164 7.83 -1.81 16.34
CA ILE A 164 7.99 -0.72 15.35
C ILE A 164 9.47 -0.55 15.05
N GLN A 165 9.84 -0.86 13.83
CA GLN A 165 11.16 -0.59 13.27
C GLN A 165 11.13 0.76 12.55
N ILE A 166 11.94 1.70 13.02
CA ILE A 166 12.08 3.02 12.38
C ILE A 166 13.26 2.93 11.41
N ILE A 167 12.99 3.22 10.13
CA ILE A 167 14.02 3.22 9.11
C ILE A 167 14.70 4.59 9.00
N LYS A 168 15.96 4.56 8.59
CA LYS A 168 16.73 5.74 8.21
C LYS A 168 16.58 6.02 6.71
N GLN A 169 17.06 7.18 6.29
CA GLN A 169 17.08 7.53 4.87
C GLN A 169 17.99 6.58 4.09
N LEU A 170 17.51 6.08 2.97
CA LEU A 170 18.19 5.14 2.08
C LEU A 170 18.69 3.86 2.78
N GLU A 171 18.07 3.50 3.89
CA GLU A 171 18.32 2.20 4.53
C GLU A 171 17.79 1.08 3.62
N THR A 172 18.53 -0.02 3.56
CA THR A 172 18.12 -1.21 2.82
C THR A 172 17.65 -2.31 3.75
N LEU A 173 16.77 -3.14 3.25
CA LEU A 173 16.33 -4.36 3.91
C LEU A 173 16.39 -5.51 2.91
N SER A 174 17.11 -6.56 3.29
CA SER A 174 17.17 -7.78 2.49
C SER A 174 16.30 -8.87 3.11
N LEU A 175 15.70 -9.71 2.28
CA LEU A 175 14.99 -10.90 2.68
C LEU A 175 15.44 -12.07 1.80
N GLY A 176 16.19 -12.99 2.39
CA GLY A 176 16.90 -14.02 1.62
C GLY A 176 18.05 -13.43 0.78
N SER A 177 18.49 -14.19 -0.22
CA SER A 177 19.65 -13.83 -1.08
C SER A 177 19.29 -12.91 -2.25
N ASN A 178 18.01 -12.88 -2.66
CA ASN A 178 17.57 -12.35 -3.95
C ASN A 178 16.57 -11.20 -3.84
N PHE A 179 16.25 -10.70 -2.65
CA PHE A 179 15.34 -9.60 -2.48
C PHE A 179 15.95 -8.50 -1.63
N GLU A 180 16.15 -7.34 -2.23
CA GLU A 180 16.65 -6.15 -1.56
C GLU A 180 15.78 -4.95 -1.89
N ILE A 181 15.27 -4.30 -0.85
CA ILE A 181 14.52 -3.07 -0.97
C ILE A 181 15.25 -1.90 -0.32
N THR A 182 15.15 -0.74 -0.94
CA THR A 182 15.65 0.53 -0.40
C THR A 182 14.47 1.41 -0.03
N PHE A 183 14.54 2.01 1.15
CA PHE A 183 13.53 2.93 1.65
C PHE A 183 13.86 4.37 1.28
N ILE A 184 12.95 5.04 0.56
CA ILE A 184 13.10 6.42 0.12
C ILE A 184 12.08 7.29 0.86
N PRO A 185 12.48 8.12 1.84
CA PRO A 185 11.57 9.04 2.50
C PRO A 185 10.96 10.03 1.51
N ALA A 186 9.64 10.09 1.53
CA ALA A 186 8.83 10.94 0.66
C ALA A 186 7.82 11.79 1.48
N PRO A 187 8.30 12.58 2.44
CA PRO A 187 7.42 13.38 3.28
C PRO A 187 6.77 14.51 2.49
N THR A 188 5.48 14.69 2.68
CA THR A 188 4.73 15.85 2.21
C THR A 188 3.92 16.44 3.36
N ALA A 189 3.39 17.65 3.19
CA ALA A 189 2.56 18.27 4.21
C ALA A 189 1.34 17.43 4.58
N ARG A 190 0.76 16.70 3.62
CA ARG A 190 -0.38 15.80 3.82
C ARG A 190 0.03 14.45 4.42
N TRP A 191 1.19 13.94 4.05
CA TRP A 191 1.72 12.64 4.51
C TRP A 191 3.15 12.80 5.05
N PRO A 192 3.32 13.34 6.26
CA PRO A 192 4.64 13.66 6.82
C PRO A 192 5.52 12.42 7.05
N GLY A 193 4.89 11.25 7.18
CA GLY A 193 5.59 9.97 7.30
C GLY A 193 5.73 9.21 5.98
N GLY A 194 5.54 9.88 4.83
CA GLY A 194 5.59 9.27 3.50
C GLY A 194 6.85 8.44 3.26
N LEU A 195 6.67 7.23 2.70
CA LEU A 195 7.75 6.28 2.44
C LEU A 195 7.49 5.56 1.12
N ILE A 196 8.45 5.67 0.22
CA ILE A 196 8.50 4.96 -1.05
C ILE A 196 9.48 3.80 -0.91
N VAL A 197 9.27 2.74 -1.65
CA VAL A 197 10.12 1.55 -1.62
C VAL A 197 10.59 1.24 -3.05
N PHE A 198 11.90 1.10 -3.22
CA PHE A 198 12.51 0.66 -4.47
C PHE A 198 13.00 -0.78 -4.29
N GLU A 199 12.62 -1.67 -5.20
CA GLU A 199 13.14 -3.03 -5.28
C GLU A 199 14.13 -3.11 -6.45
N LYS A 200 15.36 -3.51 -6.14
CA LYS A 200 16.51 -3.36 -7.01
C LYS A 200 16.54 -4.37 -8.16
N GLN A 201 16.13 -5.61 -7.92
CA GLN A 201 16.29 -6.69 -8.91
C GLN A 201 15.34 -6.50 -10.11
N THR A 202 14.13 -6.04 -9.85
CA THR A 202 13.11 -5.79 -10.89
C THR A 202 13.05 -4.33 -11.34
N GLY A 203 13.84 -3.43 -10.74
CA GLY A 203 13.76 -2.00 -10.99
C GLY A 203 12.39 -1.39 -10.62
N LEU A 204 11.69 -2.01 -9.64
CA LEU A 204 10.33 -1.61 -9.28
C LEU A 204 10.30 -0.53 -8.21
N LEU A 205 9.72 0.64 -8.55
CA LEU A 205 9.46 1.72 -7.60
C LEU A 205 8.01 1.68 -7.12
N MET A 206 7.79 1.26 -5.87
CA MET A 206 6.48 1.27 -5.21
C MET A 206 6.25 2.64 -4.59
N SER A 207 5.63 3.55 -5.35
CA SER A 207 5.62 4.99 -5.06
C SER A 207 4.52 5.47 -4.11
N ASP A 208 3.69 4.57 -3.57
CA ASP A 208 2.57 4.84 -2.65
C ASP A 208 1.66 5.98 -3.15
N LYS A 209 1.86 7.20 -2.65
CA LYS A 209 1.02 8.36 -2.97
C LYS A 209 1.43 9.13 -4.22
N LEU A 210 2.64 8.93 -4.75
CA LEU A 210 3.03 9.58 -5.99
C LEU A 210 2.50 8.81 -7.21
N PHE A 211 2.21 9.54 -8.28
CA PHE A 211 1.77 9.01 -9.57
C PHE A 211 0.46 8.23 -9.56
N GLY A 212 -0.39 8.44 -8.54
CA GLY A 212 -1.66 7.74 -8.40
C GLY A 212 -2.69 8.07 -9.49
N ALA A 213 -3.58 7.11 -9.76
CA ALA A 213 -4.80 7.30 -10.53
C ALA A 213 -5.93 6.46 -9.90
N HIS A 214 -7.10 7.06 -9.65
CA HIS A 214 -8.23 6.31 -9.11
C HIS A 214 -9.07 5.73 -10.23
N VAL A 215 -8.75 4.50 -10.60
CA VAL A 215 -9.48 3.71 -11.58
C VAL A 215 -9.70 2.28 -11.09
N TYR A 216 -10.78 1.66 -11.51
CA TYR A 216 -10.96 0.21 -11.39
C TYR A 216 -10.27 -0.44 -12.58
N GLU A 217 -9.04 -0.93 -12.39
CA GLU A 217 -8.25 -1.56 -13.45
C GLU A 217 -7.61 -2.86 -12.91
N GLU A 218 -7.92 -3.95 -13.58
CA GLU A 218 -7.41 -5.28 -13.24
C GLU A 218 -6.05 -5.58 -13.87
N LYS A 219 -5.76 -4.96 -15.02
CA LYS A 219 -4.49 -5.16 -15.72
C LYS A 219 -3.32 -4.57 -14.96
N TRP A 220 -2.17 -5.22 -15.07
CA TRP A 220 -0.96 -4.78 -14.38
C TRP A 220 -0.55 -3.36 -14.76
N ALA A 221 -0.35 -3.12 -16.06
CA ALA A 221 0.19 -1.87 -16.58
C ALA A 221 -0.83 -1.12 -17.45
N GLU A 222 -0.58 0.16 -17.64
CA GLU A 222 -1.31 0.98 -18.60
C GLU A 222 -1.05 0.50 -20.02
N LEU A 223 -2.11 0.22 -20.76
CA LEU A 223 -2.05 -0.04 -22.18
C LEU A 223 -2.55 1.22 -22.90
N ASN A 224 -1.71 2.28 -22.96
CA ASN A 224 -1.99 3.53 -23.70
C ASN A 224 -3.42 4.07 -23.52
N SER A 225 -3.90 4.10 -22.28
CA SER A 225 -5.24 4.55 -21.93
C SER A 225 -5.24 6.03 -21.60
N ILE A 226 -5.68 6.88 -22.55
CA ILE A 226 -5.95 8.31 -22.32
C ILE A 226 -6.77 8.51 -21.04
N SER A 227 -7.70 7.62 -20.76
CA SER A 227 -8.56 7.64 -19.57
C SER A 227 -7.79 7.53 -18.25
N THR A 228 -6.72 6.75 -18.19
CA THR A 228 -5.91 6.62 -16.96
C THR A 228 -4.96 7.81 -16.79
N GLU A 229 -4.45 8.36 -17.90
CA GLU A 229 -3.64 9.58 -17.88
C GLU A 229 -4.44 10.78 -17.34
N GLU A 230 -5.68 10.95 -17.78
CA GLU A 230 -6.59 11.98 -17.27
C GLU A 230 -6.82 11.84 -15.76
N GLU A 231 -7.07 10.61 -15.26
CA GLU A 231 -7.26 10.35 -13.84
C GLU A 231 -5.97 10.58 -13.03
N ARG A 232 -4.81 10.27 -13.60
CA ARG A 232 -3.50 10.55 -12.99
C ARG A 232 -3.26 12.05 -12.88
N ARG A 233 -3.58 12.79 -13.93
CA ARG A 233 -3.50 14.25 -13.93
C ARG A 233 -4.44 14.85 -12.90
N TYR A 234 -5.69 14.40 -12.88
CA TYR A 234 -6.68 14.85 -11.88
C TYR A 234 -6.23 14.54 -10.44
N TYR A 235 -5.68 13.34 -10.22
CA TYR A 235 -5.09 12.98 -8.93
C TYR A 235 -3.95 13.93 -8.54
N PHE A 236 -3.06 14.24 -9.49
CA PHE A 236 -1.96 15.18 -9.25
C PHE A 236 -2.48 16.57 -8.90
N ASP A 237 -3.41 17.11 -9.68
CA ASP A 237 -3.95 18.45 -9.50
C ASP A 237 -4.65 18.59 -8.13
N CYS A 238 -5.41 17.59 -7.71
CA CYS A 238 -6.13 17.62 -6.43
C CYS A 238 -5.23 17.40 -5.20
N LEU A 239 -4.23 16.54 -5.30
CA LEU A 239 -3.51 16.05 -4.12
C LEU A 239 -2.04 16.46 -4.05
N MET A 240 -1.37 16.63 -5.20
CA MET A 240 0.08 16.84 -5.25
C MET A 240 0.48 18.25 -5.68
N ALA A 241 -0.24 18.87 -6.60
CA ALA A 241 0.08 20.20 -7.09
C ALA A 241 0.21 21.26 -5.99
N PRO A 242 -0.63 21.27 -4.93
CA PRO A 242 -0.45 22.18 -3.80
C PRO A 242 0.86 22.00 -3.03
N MET A 243 1.55 20.87 -3.24
CA MET A 243 2.79 20.49 -2.57
C MET A 243 3.94 20.26 -3.57
N SER A 244 3.89 20.91 -4.74
CA SER A 244 4.80 20.66 -5.86
C SER A 244 6.29 20.75 -5.49
N THR A 245 6.68 21.67 -4.63
CA THR A 245 8.07 21.78 -4.14
C THR A 245 8.53 20.51 -3.42
N HIS A 246 7.68 19.92 -2.57
CA HIS A 246 7.99 18.66 -1.88
C HIS A 246 8.04 17.50 -2.88
N VAL A 247 7.11 17.48 -3.84
CA VAL A 247 7.07 16.45 -4.88
C VAL A 247 8.34 16.48 -5.72
N ASN A 248 8.80 17.64 -6.16
CA ASN A 248 10.04 17.80 -6.91
C ASN A 248 11.25 17.29 -6.10
N SER A 249 11.38 17.69 -4.83
CA SER A 249 12.46 17.20 -3.97
C SER A 249 12.44 15.69 -3.71
N ILE A 250 11.28 15.03 -3.88
CA ILE A 250 11.20 13.57 -3.82
C ILE A 250 11.63 12.96 -5.14
N ILE A 251 11.18 13.52 -6.27
CA ILE A 251 11.54 13.03 -7.61
C ILE A 251 13.05 13.12 -7.85
N GLU A 252 13.70 14.20 -7.44
CA GLU A 252 15.16 14.35 -7.51
C GLU A 252 15.93 13.18 -6.90
N LYS A 253 15.39 12.53 -5.86
CA LYS A 253 16.01 11.34 -5.25
C LYS A 253 15.93 10.10 -6.13
N PHE A 254 15.09 10.09 -7.16
CA PHE A 254 14.95 8.94 -8.05
C PHE A 254 16.07 8.86 -9.08
N GLU A 255 16.80 9.93 -9.29
CA GLU A 255 17.96 9.97 -10.23
C GLU A 255 19.06 8.98 -9.87
N ASP A 256 19.13 8.56 -8.58
CA ASP A 256 20.11 7.59 -8.09
C ASP A 256 19.68 6.12 -8.32
N PHE A 257 18.50 5.89 -8.91
CA PHE A 257 17.92 4.55 -9.07
C PHE A 257 17.62 4.20 -10.52
N GLU A 258 17.95 2.99 -10.91
CA GLU A 258 17.57 2.41 -12.21
C GLU A 258 16.12 1.91 -12.13
N ILE A 259 15.16 2.77 -12.45
CA ILE A 259 13.73 2.49 -12.33
C ILE A 259 13.17 2.03 -13.68
N ASP A 260 12.74 0.76 -13.75
CA ASP A 260 12.08 0.20 -14.94
C ASP A 260 10.55 0.39 -14.90
N THR A 261 9.98 0.30 -13.71
CA THR A 261 8.52 0.37 -13.53
C THR A 261 8.16 1.12 -12.25
N ILE A 262 7.21 2.04 -12.35
CA ILE A 262 6.64 2.73 -11.19
C ILE A 262 5.25 2.15 -10.91
N VAL A 263 5.01 1.70 -9.68
CA VAL A 263 3.68 1.24 -9.26
C VAL A 263 3.16 2.11 -8.11
N PRO A 264 2.17 2.96 -8.38
CA PRO A 264 1.57 3.80 -7.37
C PRO A 264 0.69 2.98 -6.41
N GLY A 265 0.38 3.54 -5.26
CA GLY A 265 -0.57 2.95 -4.32
C GLY A 265 -2.00 2.87 -4.86
N HIS A 266 -2.32 3.64 -5.92
CA HIS A 266 -3.60 3.63 -6.63
C HIS A 266 -3.36 3.74 -8.13
N GLY A 267 -3.98 2.85 -8.90
CA GLY A 267 -3.86 2.81 -10.37
C GLY A 267 -2.92 1.72 -10.88
N PRO A 268 -2.87 1.54 -12.21
CA PRO A 268 -1.99 0.56 -12.85
C PRO A 268 -0.52 1.00 -12.81
N ALA A 269 0.37 0.04 -13.08
CA ALA A 269 1.80 0.28 -13.21
C ALA A 269 2.10 1.17 -14.43
N ILE A 270 3.16 1.96 -14.31
CA ILE A 270 3.72 2.82 -15.35
C ILE A 270 5.05 2.20 -15.74
N SER A 271 5.13 1.61 -16.92
CA SER A 271 6.39 1.08 -17.44
C SER A 271 7.17 2.21 -18.11
N GLY A 272 8.48 2.27 -17.87
CA GLY A 272 9.39 3.09 -18.66
C GLY A 272 9.38 2.58 -20.10
N SER A 273 9.26 3.46 -21.07
CA SER A 273 9.42 3.18 -22.50
C SER A 273 10.85 3.44 -22.92
#